data_e833d8c8af46e3b09a30fcb64ca74d6e
#
_entry.id   e833d8c8af46e3b09a30fcb64ca74d6e
#
_cell.length_a   1.000
_cell.length_b   1.000
_cell.length_c   1.000
_cell.angle_alpha   90.00
_cell.angle_beta   90.00
_cell.angle_gamma   90.00
#
_symmetry.space_group_name_H-M   'P 1'
#
loop_
_entity.id
_entity.type
_entity.pdbx_description
1 polymer ?
#
loop_
_entity_poly.entity_id
_entity_poly.type
_entity_poly.pdbx_seq_one_letter_code
_entity_poly.pdbx_strand_id
1 'polypeptide(L)'
;MPRASTQNARPALRRLPTRPSRMVQAVVSRLLPLLFRSQGLELSHRDAAEALAEAFASQQSGACNLLIAFRHPSTRDPVVMADLFWNGIPQAARRLKLQLPRPIQLRFLYDRGIPIWAGPVIGWLLQRSGG
;
A
#
# COMPACT_ATOMS: atom_id res chain seq x y z
N MET A 1 -15.02 -37.33 27.08
CA MET A 1 -14.41 -36.69 25.89
C MET A 1 -15.17 -35.42 25.60
N PRO A 2 -14.60 -34.21 25.69
CA PRO A 2 -15.30 -32.99 25.32
C PRO A 2 -15.41 -32.90 23.81
N ARG A 3 -16.63 -32.73 23.31
CA ARG A 3 -16.91 -32.44 21.90
C ARG A 3 -16.29 -31.11 21.54
N ALA A 4 -15.39 -31.13 20.54
CA ALA A 4 -14.89 -29.92 19.91
C ALA A 4 -16.09 -29.11 19.40
N SER A 5 -16.25 -27.88 19.93
CA SER A 5 -17.23 -26.94 19.40
C SER A 5 -16.84 -26.66 17.95
N THR A 6 -17.69 -27.02 17.00
CA THR A 6 -17.61 -26.56 15.63
C THR A 6 -17.71 -25.04 15.66
N GLN A 7 -16.56 -24.35 15.62
CA GLN A 7 -16.56 -22.93 15.33
C GLN A 7 -17.33 -22.73 14.04
N ASN A 8 -18.47 -22.07 14.13
CA ASN A 8 -19.26 -21.67 12.97
C ASN A 8 -18.32 -20.92 12.01
N ALA A 9 -17.91 -21.60 10.94
CA ALA A 9 -17.14 -20.99 9.89
C ALA A 9 -17.95 -19.80 9.37
N ARG A 10 -17.44 -18.60 9.61
CA ARG A 10 -18.06 -17.39 9.06
C ARG A 10 -18.15 -17.54 7.54
N PRO A 11 -19.28 -17.21 6.91
CA PRO A 11 -19.44 -17.37 5.46
C PRO A 11 -18.28 -16.65 4.75
N ALA A 12 -17.75 -17.34 3.73
CA ALA A 12 -16.64 -16.80 2.93
C ALA A 12 -16.98 -15.39 2.47
N LEU A 13 -16.10 -14.46 2.82
CA LEU A 13 -16.31 -13.06 2.55
C LEU A 13 -16.31 -12.83 1.03
N ARG A 14 -17.36 -12.25 0.48
CA ARG A 14 -17.42 -11.87 -0.93
C ARG A 14 -16.23 -10.97 -1.23
N ARG A 15 -15.35 -11.41 -2.12
CA ARG A 15 -14.21 -10.60 -2.58
C ARG A 15 -14.76 -9.38 -3.29
N LEU A 16 -14.46 -8.21 -2.78
CA LEU A 16 -14.73 -6.97 -3.51
C LEU A 16 -13.66 -6.86 -4.60
N PRO A 17 -14.05 -6.71 -5.88
CA PRO A 17 -13.06 -6.56 -6.94
C PRO A 17 -12.30 -5.26 -6.74
N THR A 18 -11.00 -5.34 -6.53
CA THR A 18 -10.13 -4.18 -6.54
C THR A 18 -9.98 -3.70 -7.98
N ARG A 19 -10.29 -2.45 -8.25
CA ARG A 19 -10.12 -1.82 -9.57
C ARG A 19 -9.16 -0.63 -9.44
N PRO A 20 -7.85 -0.87 -9.36
CA PRO A 20 -6.88 0.21 -9.25
C PRO A 20 -6.97 1.13 -10.46
N SER A 21 -7.01 2.43 -10.24
CA SER A 21 -7.04 3.46 -11.27
C SER A 21 -5.72 4.23 -11.25
N ARG A 22 -4.96 4.13 -12.32
CA ARG A 22 -3.69 4.87 -12.48
C ARG A 22 -3.88 6.39 -12.36
N MET A 23 -5.02 6.89 -12.83
CA MET A 23 -5.34 8.31 -12.72
C MET A 23 -5.55 8.73 -11.28
N VAL A 24 -6.32 7.95 -10.50
CA VAL A 24 -6.53 8.21 -9.07
C VAL A 24 -5.20 8.14 -8.31
N GLN A 25 -4.39 7.12 -8.57
CA GLN A 25 -3.05 7.00 -7.97
C GLN A 25 -2.16 8.20 -8.30
N ALA A 26 -2.14 8.66 -9.56
CA ALA A 26 -1.34 9.81 -9.97
C ALA A 26 -1.81 11.13 -9.32
N VAL A 27 -3.11 11.32 -9.16
CA VAL A 27 -3.66 12.50 -8.46
C VAL A 27 -3.32 12.44 -6.98
N VAL A 28 -3.59 11.32 -6.33
CA VAL A 28 -3.30 11.14 -4.90
C VAL A 28 -1.81 11.29 -4.62
N SER A 29 -0.93 10.68 -5.41
CA SER A 29 0.52 10.78 -5.21
C SER A 29 1.03 12.23 -5.28
N ARG A 30 0.45 13.07 -6.13
CA ARG A 30 0.80 14.49 -6.21
C ARG A 30 0.29 15.32 -5.03
N LEU A 31 -0.83 14.92 -4.44
CA LEU A 31 -1.43 15.62 -3.30
C LEU A 31 -0.80 15.23 -1.95
N LEU A 32 -0.24 14.02 -1.85
CA LEU A 32 0.35 13.53 -0.61
C LEU A 32 1.43 14.45 -0.02
N PRO A 33 2.42 14.97 -0.78
CA PRO A 33 3.42 15.88 -0.23
C PRO A 33 2.83 17.18 0.33
N LEU A 34 1.74 17.69 -0.28
CA LEU A 34 1.05 18.87 0.22
C LEU A 34 0.33 18.57 1.53
N LEU A 35 -0.30 17.40 1.62
CA LEU A 35 -0.97 16.93 2.83
C LEU A 35 0.04 16.79 3.99
N PHE A 36 1.21 16.22 3.75
CA PHE A 36 2.25 16.07 4.76
C PHE A 36 2.78 17.43 5.24
N ARG A 37 3.06 18.34 4.31
CA ARG A 37 3.48 19.70 4.67
C ARG A 37 2.44 20.42 5.52
N SER A 38 1.16 20.31 5.19
CA SER A 38 0.08 20.94 5.97
C SER A 38 -0.04 20.39 7.39
N GLN A 39 0.44 19.15 7.62
CA GLN A 39 0.43 18.50 8.93
C GLN A 39 1.76 18.61 9.67
N GLY A 40 2.74 19.32 9.12
CA GLY A 40 4.09 19.45 9.70
C GLY A 40 4.83 18.10 9.78
N LEU A 41 4.51 17.16 8.90
CA LEU A 41 5.15 15.85 8.86
C LEU A 41 6.32 15.86 7.88
N GLU A 42 7.52 15.63 8.40
CA GLU A 42 8.69 15.33 7.59
C GLU A 42 8.85 13.80 7.48
N LEU A 43 8.83 13.29 6.25
CA LEU A 43 9.02 11.88 6.00
C LEU A 43 10.49 11.60 5.69
N SER A 44 11.18 11.00 6.64
CA SER A 44 12.55 10.49 6.44
C SER A 44 12.52 8.98 6.23
N HIS A 45 12.28 8.55 4.99
CA HIS A 45 12.25 7.13 4.63
C HIS A 45 13.17 6.79 3.46
N ARG A 46 14.25 7.58 3.32
CA ARG A 46 15.17 7.43 2.18
C ARG A 46 15.76 6.03 2.10
N ASP A 47 16.28 5.51 3.21
CA ASP A 47 16.93 4.19 3.25
C ASP A 47 15.93 3.07 2.97
N ALA A 48 14.72 3.18 3.54
CA ALA A 48 13.65 2.24 3.26
C ALA A 48 13.22 2.27 1.78
N ALA A 49 13.16 3.46 1.17
CA ALA A 49 12.82 3.60 -0.24
C ALA A 49 13.89 2.98 -1.16
N GLU A 50 15.16 3.11 -0.81
CA GLU A 50 16.28 2.54 -1.57
C GLU A 50 16.26 1.00 -1.49
N ALA A 51 16.17 0.44 -0.28
CA ALA A 51 16.06 -1.01 -0.09
C ALA A 51 14.83 -1.61 -0.80
N LEU A 52 13.69 -0.94 -0.75
CA LEU A 52 12.49 -1.39 -1.44
C LEU A 52 12.61 -1.24 -2.97
N ALA A 53 13.29 -0.21 -3.48
CA ALA A 53 13.53 -0.06 -4.90
C ALA A 53 14.36 -1.24 -5.47
N GLU A 54 15.40 -1.66 -4.76
CA GLU A 54 16.19 -2.85 -5.11
C GLU A 54 15.36 -4.13 -5.05
N ALA A 55 14.55 -4.31 -3.99
CA ALA A 55 13.66 -5.46 -3.86
C ALA A 55 12.62 -5.52 -4.99
N PHE A 56 12.03 -4.38 -5.38
CA PHE A 56 11.10 -4.31 -6.50
C PHE A 56 11.78 -4.57 -7.85
N ALA A 57 13.01 -4.10 -8.05
CA ALA A 57 13.78 -4.40 -9.25
C ALA A 57 14.03 -5.93 -9.37
N SER A 58 14.43 -6.57 -8.28
CA SER A 58 14.60 -8.02 -8.22
C SER A 58 13.29 -8.78 -8.47
N GLN A 59 12.18 -8.32 -7.89
CA GLN A 59 10.86 -8.90 -8.11
C GLN A 59 10.41 -8.74 -9.57
N GLN A 60 10.64 -7.57 -10.18
CA GLN A 60 10.22 -7.31 -11.55
C GLN A 60 11.08 -8.04 -12.59
N SER A 61 12.33 -8.36 -12.28
CA SER A 61 13.18 -9.23 -13.10
C SER A 61 12.84 -10.72 -12.97
N GLY A 62 11.94 -11.08 -12.04
CA GLY A 62 11.55 -12.47 -11.79
C GLY A 62 12.49 -13.22 -10.85
N ALA A 63 13.46 -12.56 -10.24
CA ALA A 63 14.42 -13.19 -9.33
C ALA A 63 13.77 -13.60 -7.98
N CYS A 64 12.71 -12.93 -7.55
CA CYS A 64 12.02 -13.22 -6.29
C CYS A 64 10.54 -12.83 -6.33
N ASN A 65 9.79 -13.36 -5.35
CA ASN A 65 8.47 -12.83 -4.98
C ASN A 65 8.63 -11.91 -3.78
N LEU A 66 7.93 -10.79 -3.77
CA LEU A 66 8.03 -9.78 -2.73
C LEU A 66 6.74 -9.74 -1.91
N LEU A 67 6.85 -10.02 -0.62
CA LEU A 67 5.81 -9.81 0.37
C LEU A 67 6.33 -8.81 1.40
N ILE A 68 5.61 -7.72 1.60
CA ILE A 68 5.98 -6.66 2.54
C ILE A 68 5.05 -6.73 3.73
N ALA A 69 5.61 -7.07 4.89
CA ALA A 69 4.93 -7.03 6.17
C ALA A 69 5.49 -5.88 7.01
N PHE A 70 4.63 -4.97 7.45
CA PHE A 70 5.04 -3.84 8.29
C PHE A 70 4.16 -3.74 9.52
N ARG A 71 4.73 -3.22 10.60
CA ARG A 71 3.93 -2.88 11.78
C ARG A 71 3.08 -1.66 11.48
N HIS A 72 1.84 -1.71 11.91
CA HIS A 72 0.85 -0.66 11.68
C HIS A 72 0.40 -0.01 13.00
N PRO A 73 1.27 0.77 13.66
CA PRO A 73 0.98 1.36 14.96
C PRO A 73 0.10 2.62 14.90
N SER A 74 -0.10 3.20 13.70
CA SER A 74 -0.79 4.48 13.54
C SER A 74 -1.81 4.44 12.41
N THR A 75 -2.91 5.15 12.60
CA THR A 75 -3.92 5.37 11.54
C THR A 75 -3.40 6.19 10.35
N ARG A 76 -2.24 6.82 10.49
CA ARG A 76 -1.56 7.57 9.41
C ARG A 76 -0.69 6.70 8.52
N ASP A 77 -0.33 5.50 8.96
CA ASP A 77 0.60 4.61 8.26
C ASP A 77 0.17 4.28 6.82
N PRO A 78 -1.12 4.06 6.49
CA PRO A 78 -1.53 3.83 5.11
C PRO A 78 -1.17 4.99 4.18
N VAL A 79 -1.24 6.22 4.68
CA VAL A 79 -0.93 7.44 3.90
C VAL A 79 0.57 7.58 3.70
N VAL A 80 1.35 7.31 4.76
CA VAL A 80 2.83 7.27 4.70
C VAL A 80 3.30 6.19 3.74
N MET A 81 2.70 5.00 3.82
CA MET A 81 3.01 3.91 2.91
C MET A 81 2.67 4.25 1.47
N ALA A 82 1.52 4.87 1.22
CA ALA A 82 1.14 5.32 -0.11
C ALA A 82 2.19 6.28 -0.71
N ASP A 83 2.70 7.23 0.07
CA ASP A 83 3.76 8.14 -0.37
C ASP A 83 5.07 7.40 -0.65
N LEU A 84 5.48 6.51 0.24
CA LEU A 84 6.67 5.68 0.05
C LEU A 84 6.60 4.91 -1.26
N PHE A 85 5.48 4.25 -1.55
CA PHE A 85 5.35 3.40 -2.73
C PHE A 85 5.18 4.20 -4.03
N TRP A 86 4.44 5.30 -4.02
CA TRP A 86 4.14 6.05 -5.25
C TRP A 86 5.13 7.17 -5.54
N ASN A 87 5.82 7.68 -4.53
CA ASN A 87 6.80 8.74 -4.67
C ASN A 87 8.21 8.29 -4.26
N GLY A 88 8.38 7.75 -3.07
CA GLY A 88 9.68 7.39 -2.50
C GLY A 88 10.44 6.35 -3.33
N ILE A 89 9.83 5.19 -3.54
CA ILE A 89 10.48 4.09 -4.29
C ILE A 89 10.79 4.46 -5.74
N PRO A 90 9.88 5.08 -6.53
CA PRO A 90 10.23 5.51 -7.89
C PRO A 90 11.36 6.56 -7.92
N GLN A 91 11.45 7.44 -6.93
CA GLN A 91 12.55 8.39 -6.83
C GLN A 91 13.87 7.70 -6.46
N ALA A 92 13.84 6.76 -5.53
CA ALA A 92 14.99 5.96 -5.14
C ALA A 92 15.51 5.13 -6.33
N ALA A 93 14.62 4.47 -7.06
CA ALA A 93 14.97 3.71 -8.26
C ALA A 93 15.68 4.59 -9.30
N ARG A 94 15.19 5.81 -9.53
CA ARG A 94 15.85 6.77 -10.45
C ARG A 94 17.25 7.16 -9.95
N ARG A 95 17.41 7.43 -8.65
CA ARG A 95 18.73 7.76 -8.07
C ARG A 95 19.72 6.61 -8.20
N LEU A 96 19.27 5.39 -7.95
CA LEU A 96 20.07 4.17 -8.03
C LEU A 96 20.22 3.64 -9.46
N LYS A 97 19.61 4.30 -10.46
CA LYS A 97 19.59 3.88 -11.88
C LYS A 97 19.02 2.46 -12.07
N LEU A 98 18.11 2.05 -11.18
CA LEU A 98 17.43 0.76 -11.28
C LEU A 98 16.31 0.82 -12.33
N GLN A 99 16.17 -0.27 -13.08
CA GLN A 99 15.10 -0.41 -14.05
C GLN A 99 13.86 -0.98 -13.38
N LEU A 100 12.77 -0.20 -13.39
CA LEU A 100 11.44 -0.65 -12.99
C LEU A 100 10.54 -0.61 -14.24
N PRO A 101 10.54 -1.68 -15.06
CA PRO A 101 9.83 -1.70 -16.33
C PRO A 101 8.30 -1.61 -16.17
N ARG A 102 7.79 -1.97 -15.00
CA ARG A 102 6.37 -1.92 -14.68
C ARG A 102 6.11 -0.96 -13.52
N PRO A 103 4.99 -0.22 -13.54
CA PRO A 103 4.58 0.59 -12.39
C PRO A 103 4.43 -0.28 -11.15
N ILE A 104 4.82 0.26 -10.00
CA ILE A 104 4.61 -0.41 -8.72
C ILE A 104 3.11 -0.47 -8.46
N GLN A 105 2.59 -1.69 -8.36
CA GLN A 105 1.21 -1.95 -7.98
C GLN A 105 1.20 -2.57 -6.60
N LEU A 106 0.59 -1.88 -5.66
CA LEU A 106 0.35 -2.40 -4.33
C LEU A 106 -1.00 -3.09 -4.28
N ARG A 107 -1.00 -4.20 -3.54
CA ARG A 107 -2.23 -4.83 -3.06
C ARG A 107 -2.15 -4.88 -1.54
N PHE A 108 -3.01 -4.13 -0.91
CA PHE A 108 -3.11 -4.13 0.54
C PHE A 108 -4.07 -5.23 1.00
N LEU A 109 -3.62 -5.98 1.98
CA LEU A 109 -4.51 -6.84 2.77
C LEU A 109 -4.88 -6.05 4.02
N TYR A 110 -6.12 -5.65 4.16
CA TYR A 110 -6.61 -4.95 5.34
C TYR A 110 -7.89 -5.58 5.89
N ASP A 111 -8.13 -5.38 7.17
CA ASP A 111 -9.35 -5.84 7.80
C ASP A 111 -10.57 -5.07 7.26
N ARG A 112 -11.70 -5.75 7.21
CA ARG A 112 -12.99 -5.19 6.76
C ARG A 112 -13.45 -3.95 7.53
N GLY A 113 -12.93 -3.74 8.73
CA GLY A 113 -13.29 -2.60 9.56
C GLY A 113 -12.96 -1.24 8.92
N ILE A 114 -11.89 -1.16 8.12
CA ILE A 114 -11.42 0.14 7.60
C ILE A 114 -12.45 0.88 6.75
N PRO A 115 -13.13 0.29 5.75
CA PRO A 115 -14.16 0.99 5.00
C PRO A 115 -15.37 1.41 5.84
N ILE A 116 -15.64 0.71 6.93
CA ILE A 116 -16.80 0.97 7.81
C ILE A 116 -16.58 2.25 8.61
N TRP A 117 -15.40 2.43 9.21
CA TRP A 117 -15.12 3.60 10.05
C TRP A 117 -14.56 4.81 9.28
N ALA A 118 -13.91 4.59 8.14
CA ALA A 118 -13.34 5.66 7.32
C ALA A 118 -14.36 6.32 6.37
N GLY A 119 -15.53 5.71 6.21
CA GLY A 119 -16.61 6.20 5.36
C GLY A 119 -16.47 5.85 3.87
N PRO A 120 -17.54 6.08 3.09
CA PRO A 120 -17.64 5.59 1.71
C PRO A 120 -16.63 6.24 0.76
N VAL A 121 -16.28 7.51 0.97
CA VAL A 121 -15.31 8.22 0.12
C VAL A 121 -13.91 7.64 0.26
N ILE A 122 -13.47 7.42 1.50
CA ILE A 122 -12.15 6.83 1.77
C ILE A 122 -12.13 5.37 1.34
N GLY A 123 -13.20 4.63 1.57
CA GLY A 123 -13.34 3.26 1.07
C GLY A 123 -13.23 3.19 -0.47
N TRP A 124 -13.86 4.12 -1.18
CA TRP A 124 -13.75 4.22 -2.63
C TRP A 124 -12.32 4.56 -3.08
N LEU A 125 -11.66 5.53 -2.41
CA LEU A 125 -10.28 5.89 -2.70
C LEU A 125 -9.33 4.71 -2.49
N LEU A 126 -9.47 3.97 -1.38
CA LEU A 126 -8.65 2.79 -1.10
C LEU A 126 -8.82 1.73 -2.18
N GLN A 127 -10.06 1.42 -2.59
CA GLN A 127 -10.31 0.46 -3.67
C GLN A 127 -9.71 0.88 -5.02
N ARG A 128 -9.72 2.19 -5.32
CA ARG A 128 -9.14 2.73 -6.56
C ARG A 128 -7.63 2.89 -6.48
N SER A 129 -7.08 2.89 -5.28
CA SER A 129 -5.63 2.99 -5.03
C SER A 129 -4.92 1.64 -4.99
N GLY A 130 -5.66 0.52 -4.92
CA GLY A 130 -5.08 -0.83 -4.94
C GLY A 130 -5.36 -1.66 -3.68
N GLY A 131 -6.28 -1.19 -2.82
CA GLY A 131 -6.77 -1.92 -1.65
C GLY A 131 -7.96 -2.81 -1.98
#